data_d99020257016f172d80d9762788703db
#
_entry.id   d99020257016f172d80d9762788703db
#
_cell.length_a   1.000
_cell.length_b   1.000
_cell.length_c   1.000
_cell.angle_alpha   90.00
_cell.angle_beta   90.00
_cell.angle_gamma   90.00
#
_symmetry.space_group_name_H-M   'P 1'
#
loop_
_entity.id
_entity.type
_entity.pdbx_description
1 polymer ?
#
loop_
_entity_poly.entity_id
_entity_poly.type
_entity_poly.pdbx_seq_one_letter_code
_entity_poly.pdbx_strand_id
1 'polypeptide(L)'
;MSEDKIPKYELDLLSTAINRIISSEVLENSMSDQLPLTDALSDSNKIYHGKVSILFVDMRGSTKLPERFNSTQLVKIYRSYIRTVVQAIRYSGGVVRDFMGDGVLAVFVDNEDGKSEDKAVRAARYI
;
A
#
# COMPACT_ATOMS: atom_id res chain seq x y z
N MET A 1 2.08 18.65 -34.80
CA MET A 1 2.33 18.18 -33.40
C MET A 1 3.80 17.79 -33.33
N SER A 2 4.60 18.57 -32.60
CA SER A 2 5.94 18.10 -32.25
C SER A 2 5.77 16.90 -31.31
N GLU A 3 6.25 15.73 -31.71
CA GLU A 3 6.47 14.66 -30.75
C GLU A 3 7.46 15.22 -29.72
N ASP A 4 6.99 15.45 -28.51
CA ASP A 4 7.84 15.79 -27.37
C ASP A 4 8.70 14.56 -27.05
N LYS A 5 9.81 14.45 -27.78
CA LYS A 5 10.80 13.40 -27.51
C LYS A 5 11.50 13.74 -26.20
N ILE A 6 11.59 12.75 -25.34
CA ILE A 6 12.37 12.87 -24.11
C ILE A 6 13.79 13.36 -24.47
N PRO A 7 14.27 14.45 -23.86
CA PRO A 7 15.61 14.97 -24.15
C PRO A 7 16.70 13.91 -23.90
N LYS A 8 17.74 13.92 -24.73
CA LYS A 8 18.81 12.92 -24.62
C LYS A 8 19.45 12.86 -23.25
N TYR A 9 19.63 14.00 -22.59
CA TYR A 9 20.22 14.02 -21.25
C TYR A 9 19.37 13.30 -20.21
N GLU A 10 18.04 13.34 -20.30
CA GLU A 10 17.12 12.59 -19.43
C GLU A 10 17.27 11.09 -19.66
N LEU A 11 17.41 10.66 -20.91
CA LEU A 11 17.65 9.25 -21.25
C LEU A 11 19.01 8.77 -20.73
N ASP A 12 20.03 9.60 -20.81
CA ASP A 12 21.39 9.30 -20.31
C ASP A 12 21.38 9.17 -18.77
N LEU A 13 20.67 10.07 -18.07
CA LEU A 13 20.48 10.00 -16.62
C LEU A 13 19.73 8.72 -16.21
N LEU A 14 18.64 8.40 -16.92
CA LEU A 14 17.87 7.19 -16.68
C LEU A 14 18.71 5.93 -16.90
N SER A 15 19.47 5.88 -18.01
CA SER A 15 20.36 4.75 -18.32
C SER A 15 21.41 4.55 -17.22
N THR A 16 22.01 5.64 -16.74
CA THR A 16 22.98 5.60 -15.63
C THR A 16 22.34 5.07 -14.35
N ALA A 17 21.14 5.53 -14.01
CA ALA A 17 20.40 5.08 -12.84
C ALA A 17 20.07 3.59 -12.93
N ILE A 18 19.58 3.13 -14.09
CA ILE A 18 19.25 1.72 -14.33
C ILE A 18 20.49 0.83 -14.20
N ASN A 19 21.60 1.22 -14.82
CA ASN A 19 22.86 0.49 -14.75
C ASN A 19 23.35 0.37 -13.29
N ARG A 20 23.22 1.43 -12.51
CA ARG A 20 23.55 1.42 -11.08
C ARG A 20 22.68 0.43 -10.30
N ILE A 21 21.36 0.42 -10.55
CA ILE A 21 20.44 -0.51 -9.89
C ILE A 21 20.80 -1.95 -10.23
N ILE A 22 21.03 -2.25 -11.52
CA ILE A 22 21.32 -3.62 -11.99
C ILE A 22 22.67 -4.11 -11.47
N SER A 23 23.68 -3.25 -11.36
CA SER A 23 25.02 -3.61 -10.89
C SER A 23 25.18 -3.64 -9.37
N SER A 24 24.26 -3.08 -8.62
CA SER A 24 24.31 -3.05 -7.15
C SER A 24 23.83 -4.38 -6.57
N GLU A 25 24.45 -4.80 -5.48
CA GLU A 25 24.02 -5.98 -4.74
C GLU A 25 22.64 -5.79 -4.13
N VAL A 26 21.89 -6.89 -4.03
CA VAL A 26 20.64 -6.95 -3.29
C VAL A 26 20.96 -7.26 -1.83
N LEU A 27 20.56 -6.36 -0.93
CA LEU A 27 20.72 -6.55 0.50
C LEU A 27 19.47 -7.20 1.08
N GLU A 28 19.63 -8.43 1.56
CA GLU A 28 18.56 -9.21 2.16
C GLU A 28 18.52 -9.02 3.68
N ASN A 29 17.36 -8.64 4.20
CA ASN A 29 17.13 -8.46 5.62
C ASN A 29 15.96 -9.34 6.08
N SER A 30 16.02 -9.82 7.29
CA SER A 30 14.86 -10.46 7.93
C SER A 30 14.02 -9.40 8.61
N MET A 31 12.70 -9.49 8.43
CA MET A 31 11.78 -8.69 9.22
C MET A 31 11.76 -9.19 10.67
N SER A 32 11.73 -8.24 11.59
CA SER A 32 11.36 -8.50 12.98
C SER A 32 9.82 -8.58 13.11
N ASP A 33 9.33 -8.38 14.32
CA ASP A 33 7.91 -8.29 14.68
C ASP A 33 7.20 -7.02 14.17
N GLN A 34 7.91 -6.17 13.43
CA GLN A 34 7.39 -4.92 12.87
C GLN A 34 7.67 -4.82 11.37
N LEU A 35 6.72 -4.19 10.65
CA LEU A 35 6.93 -3.85 9.25
C LEU A 35 7.99 -2.75 9.12
N PRO A 36 8.88 -2.84 8.10
CA PRO A 36 9.77 -1.76 7.76
C PRO A 36 8.96 -0.48 7.46
N LEU A 37 9.46 0.65 7.93
CA LEU A 37 8.91 1.95 7.54
C LEU A 37 9.07 2.15 6.03
N THR A 38 8.16 2.92 5.43
CA THR A 38 8.22 3.22 3.99
C THR A 38 9.54 3.88 3.60
N ASP A 39 10.08 4.74 4.47
CA ASP A 39 11.37 5.40 4.25
C ASP A 39 12.57 4.43 4.27
N ALA A 40 12.44 3.31 5.01
CA ALA A 40 13.45 2.25 5.01
C ALA A 40 13.48 1.46 3.68
N LEU A 41 12.44 1.58 2.88
CA LEU A 41 12.31 1.01 1.54
C LEU A 41 12.70 2.03 0.44
N SER A 42 13.45 3.06 0.80
CA SER A 42 13.94 4.09 -0.12
C SER A 42 14.67 3.47 -1.32
N ASP A 43 14.95 4.29 -2.33
CA ASP A 43 15.59 3.90 -3.60
C ASP A 43 16.91 3.12 -3.41
N SER A 44 16.79 1.85 -3.08
CA SER A 44 17.90 0.95 -2.81
C SER A 44 17.50 -0.51 -3.07
N ASN A 45 18.48 -1.37 -3.36
CA ASN A 45 18.28 -2.80 -3.57
C ASN A 45 18.14 -3.56 -2.22
N LYS A 46 17.28 -3.08 -1.33
CA LYS A 46 16.99 -3.75 -0.06
C LYS A 46 15.70 -4.53 -0.14
N ILE A 47 15.70 -5.75 0.31
CA ILE A 47 14.51 -6.57 0.51
C ILE A 47 14.41 -7.04 1.95
N TYR A 48 13.18 -7.26 2.39
CA TYR A 48 12.88 -7.75 3.73
C TYR A 48 12.05 -9.02 3.62
N HIS A 49 12.53 -10.08 4.25
CA HIS A 49 11.83 -11.35 4.32
C HIS A 49 11.10 -11.49 5.64
N GLY A 50 9.85 -11.91 5.59
CA GLY A 50 9.06 -12.16 6.79
C GLY A 50 7.68 -12.68 6.44
N LYS A 51 7.00 -13.23 7.45
CA LYS A 51 5.63 -13.69 7.31
C LYS A 51 4.69 -12.51 7.52
N VAL A 52 3.83 -12.28 6.56
CA VAL A 52 2.81 -11.25 6.62
C VAL A 52 1.46 -11.80 6.15
N SER A 53 0.38 -11.22 6.63
CA SER A 53 -0.96 -11.38 6.05
C SER A 53 -1.39 -10.06 5.43
N ILE A 54 -1.95 -10.13 4.24
CA ILE A 54 -2.40 -8.96 3.50
C ILE A 54 -3.93 -8.99 3.47
N LEU A 55 -4.54 -7.86 3.80
CA LEU A 55 -5.97 -7.61 3.65
C LEU A 55 -6.16 -6.51 2.61
N PHE A 56 -6.89 -6.82 1.57
CA PHE A 56 -7.37 -5.84 0.60
C PHE A 56 -8.88 -5.68 0.76
N VAL A 57 -9.31 -4.45 0.96
CA VAL A 57 -10.72 -4.09 1.14
C VAL A 57 -11.13 -3.15 0.04
N ASP A 58 -12.21 -3.47 -0.64
CA ASP A 58 -12.75 -2.66 -1.73
C ASP A 58 -14.26 -2.47 -1.56
N MET A 59 -14.79 -1.35 -2.06
CA MET A 59 -16.21 -1.02 -1.98
C MET A 59 -16.95 -1.62 -3.18
N ARG A 60 -17.82 -2.58 -2.92
CA ARG A 60 -18.63 -3.18 -3.99
C ARG A 60 -19.56 -2.15 -4.62
N GLY A 61 -19.51 -2.05 -5.94
CA GLY A 61 -20.41 -1.20 -6.72
C GLY A 61 -20.12 0.30 -6.61
N SER A 62 -18.93 0.68 -6.16
CA SER A 62 -18.51 2.08 -6.01
C SER A 62 -18.59 2.87 -7.31
N THR A 63 -18.37 2.23 -8.46
CA THR A 63 -18.47 2.85 -9.79
C THR A 63 -19.88 3.34 -10.13
N LYS A 64 -20.91 2.79 -9.48
CA LYS A 64 -22.32 3.20 -9.67
C LYS A 64 -22.78 4.29 -8.69
N LEU A 65 -21.99 4.62 -7.70
CA LEU A 65 -22.35 5.64 -6.71
C LEU A 65 -22.56 7.04 -7.34
N PRO A 66 -21.74 7.48 -8.32
CA PRO A 66 -21.96 8.78 -8.98
C PRO A 66 -23.29 8.89 -9.75
N GLU A 67 -23.92 7.78 -10.09
CA GLU A 67 -25.23 7.78 -10.75
C GLU A 67 -26.38 8.11 -9.77
N ARG A 68 -26.15 7.91 -8.46
CA ARG A 68 -27.17 8.03 -7.41
C ARG A 68 -26.95 9.19 -6.47
N PHE A 69 -25.71 9.65 -6.35
CA PHE A 69 -25.29 10.64 -5.35
C PHE A 69 -24.55 11.79 -6.00
N ASN A 70 -24.77 13.00 -5.50
CA ASN A 70 -24.01 14.17 -5.92
C ASN A 70 -22.60 14.17 -5.29
N SER A 71 -21.72 15.06 -5.76
CA SER A 71 -20.33 15.13 -5.32
C SER A 71 -20.17 15.34 -3.81
N THR A 72 -21.02 16.18 -3.20
CA THR A 72 -20.98 16.41 -1.75
C THR A 72 -21.34 15.15 -0.96
N GLN A 73 -22.33 14.41 -1.42
CA GLN A 73 -22.73 13.13 -0.81
C GLN A 73 -21.63 12.08 -0.98
N LEU A 74 -21.03 11.99 -2.18
CA LEU A 74 -19.93 11.06 -2.47
C LEU A 74 -18.73 11.28 -1.54
N VAL A 75 -18.33 12.53 -1.34
CA VAL A 75 -17.23 12.84 -0.39
C VAL A 75 -17.54 12.31 1.00
N LYS A 76 -18.77 12.49 1.48
CA LYS A 76 -19.17 11.98 2.81
C LYS A 76 -19.16 10.45 2.87
N ILE A 77 -19.67 9.78 1.82
CA ILE A 77 -19.68 8.31 1.72
C ILE A 77 -18.25 7.76 1.75
N TYR A 78 -17.37 8.25 0.88
CA TYR A 78 -15.99 7.78 0.80
C TYR A 78 -15.21 8.05 2.09
N ARG A 79 -15.35 9.25 2.68
CA ARG A 79 -14.67 9.57 3.93
C ARG A 79 -15.13 8.68 5.09
N SER A 80 -16.43 8.41 5.18
CA SER A 80 -16.97 7.53 6.22
C SER A 80 -16.47 6.10 6.04
N TYR A 81 -16.50 5.61 4.81
CA TYR A 81 -16.00 4.28 4.46
C TYR A 81 -14.50 4.12 4.81
N ILE A 82 -13.66 5.01 4.28
CA ILE A 82 -12.21 4.98 4.54
C ILE A 82 -11.92 5.07 6.04
N ARG A 83 -12.62 5.95 6.76
CA ARG A 83 -12.46 6.09 8.21
C ARG A 83 -12.76 4.78 8.94
N THR A 84 -13.85 4.12 8.57
CA THR A 84 -14.26 2.84 9.17
C THR A 84 -13.24 1.75 8.91
N VAL A 85 -12.82 1.59 7.64
CA VAL A 85 -11.85 0.57 7.24
C VAL A 85 -10.50 0.78 7.94
N VAL A 86 -9.97 2.00 7.92
CA VAL A 86 -8.69 2.32 8.57
C VAL A 86 -8.76 2.06 10.08
N GLN A 87 -9.87 2.42 10.72
CA GLN A 87 -10.04 2.18 12.15
C GLN A 87 -10.10 0.68 12.48
N ALA A 88 -10.82 -0.12 11.70
CA ALA A 88 -10.89 -1.57 11.87
C ALA A 88 -9.51 -2.23 11.72
N ILE A 89 -8.74 -1.81 10.70
CA ILE A 89 -7.38 -2.29 10.47
C ILE A 89 -6.48 -1.96 11.66
N ARG A 90 -6.43 -0.71 12.08
CA ARG A 90 -5.59 -0.24 13.20
C ARG A 90 -5.98 -0.92 14.51
N TYR A 91 -7.26 -1.00 14.81
CA TYR A 91 -7.76 -1.68 16.01
C TYR A 91 -7.36 -3.16 16.06
N SER A 92 -7.24 -3.79 14.90
CA SER A 92 -6.82 -5.19 14.78
C SER A 92 -5.31 -5.38 14.72
N GLY A 93 -4.51 -4.32 14.84
CA GLY A 93 -3.05 -4.38 14.86
C GLY A 93 -2.42 -4.41 13.47
N GLY A 94 -3.13 -3.97 12.44
CA GLY A 94 -2.64 -3.84 11.07
C GLY A 94 -2.10 -2.46 10.75
N VAL A 95 -1.38 -2.38 9.66
CA VAL A 95 -0.84 -1.14 9.09
C VAL A 95 -1.40 -0.94 7.69
N VAL A 96 -2.03 0.20 7.47
CA VAL A 96 -2.45 0.61 6.12
C VAL A 96 -1.20 0.96 5.32
N ARG A 97 -1.05 0.33 4.16
CA ARG A 97 0.11 0.54 3.28
C ARG A 97 -0.21 1.32 2.03
N ASP A 98 -1.40 1.17 1.49
CA ASP A 98 -1.75 1.84 0.26
C ASP A 98 -3.27 2.06 0.13
N PHE A 99 -3.61 3.06 -0.68
CA PHE A 99 -4.97 3.35 -1.12
C PHE A 99 -5.00 3.26 -2.65
N MET A 100 -5.80 2.35 -3.18
CA MET A 100 -5.96 2.14 -4.62
C MET A 100 -7.40 2.51 -5.00
N GLY A 101 -7.60 3.78 -5.36
CA GLY A 101 -8.95 4.31 -5.57
C GLY A 101 -9.76 4.26 -4.27
N ASP A 102 -10.82 3.46 -4.22
CA ASP A 102 -11.62 3.15 -3.05
C ASP A 102 -11.15 1.89 -2.29
N GLY A 103 -10.12 1.24 -2.80
CA GLY A 103 -9.48 0.09 -2.16
C GLY A 103 -8.46 0.49 -1.10
N VAL A 104 -8.39 -0.29 -0.03
CA VAL A 104 -7.42 -0.13 1.05
C VAL A 104 -6.62 -1.41 1.20
N LEU A 105 -5.31 -1.30 1.12
CA LEU A 105 -4.38 -2.40 1.34
C LEU A 105 -3.76 -2.28 2.73
N ALA A 106 -3.91 -3.33 3.52
CA ALA A 106 -3.34 -3.42 4.86
C ALA A 106 -2.45 -4.65 5.00
N VAL A 107 -1.44 -4.52 5.85
CA VAL A 107 -0.48 -5.58 6.15
C VAL A 107 -0.45 -5.82 7.65
N PHE A 108 -0.42 -7.10 8.02
CA PHE A 108 -0.35 -7.57 9.40
C PHE A 108 0.88 -8.45 9.56
N VAL A 109 1.53 -8.35 10.70
CA VAL A 109 2.69 -9.19 11.07
C VAL A 109 2.40 -9.99 12.33
N ASP A 110 3.10 -11.11 12.48
CA ASP A 110 3.12 -11.85 13.73
C ASP A 110 3.91 -11.04 14.78
N ASN A 111 3.36 -10.91 15.97
CA ASN A 111 4.03 -10.29 17.12
C ASN A 111 3.42 -10.79 18.43
N GLU A 112 3.77 -10.16 19.56
CA GLU A 112 3.26 -10.50 20.89
C GLU A 112 1.72 -10.44 20.98
N ASP A 113 1.08 -9.56 20.19
CA ASP A 113 -0.37 -9.39 20.17
C ASP A 113 -1.10 -10.49 19.38
N GLY A 114 -0.39 -11.37 18.70
CA GLY A 114 -0.96 -12.50 17.98
C GLY A 114 -0.44 -12.71 16.57
N LYS A 115 -1.06 -13.66 15.89
CA LYS A 115 -0.70 -14.03 14.52
C LYS A 115 -1.31 -13.09 13.50
N SER A 116 -0.59 -12.86 12.42
CA SER A 116 -0.98 -11.95 11.35
C SER A 116 -2.31 -12.33 10.70
N GLU A 117 -2.55 -13.61 10.48
CA GLU A 117 -3.80 -14.11 9.88
C GLU A 117 -5.01 -13.87 10.78
N ASP A 118 -4.90 -14.07 12.10
CA ASP A 118 -5.99 -13.83 13.05
C ASP A 118 -6.35 -12.35 13.13
N LYS A 119 -5.33 -11.49 13.07
CA LYS A 119 -5.51 -10.03 13.03
C LYS A 119 -6.22 -9.59 11.75
N ALA A 120 -5.80 -10.12 10.60
CA ALA A 120 -6.41 -9.79 9.32
C ALA A 120 -7.88 -10.22 9.25
N VAL A 121 -8.20 -11.43 9.71
CA VAL A 121 -9.58 -11.94 9.80
C VAL A 121 -10.41 -11.09 10.75
N ARG A 122 -9.86 -10.71 11.91
CA ARG A 122 -10.54 -9.84 12.86
C ARG A 122 -10.87 -8.47 12.24
N ALA A 123 -9.92 -7.86 11.54
CA ALA A 123 -10.16 -6.61 10.82
C ALA A 123 -11.28 -6.76 9.78
N ALA A 124 -11.25 -7.80 8.97
CA ALA A 124 -12.28 -8.08 7.97
C ALA A 124 -13.69 -8.27 8.56
N ARG A 125 -13.78 -8.78 9.79
CA ARG A 125 -15.07 -8.96 10.50
C ARG A 125 -15.65 -7.65 11.06
N TYR A 126 -14.82 -6.63 11.24
CA TYR A 126 -15.25 -5.30 11.71
C TYR A 126 -15.67 -4.36 10.57
N ILE A 127 -15.34 -4.70 9.34
CA ILE A 127 -15.69 -3.95 8.12
C ILE A 127 -17.01 -4.43 7.54
#